data_1a0261684a059cd95424bc7530aae26a
#
_entry.id   1a0261684a059cd95424bc7530aae26a
#
_cell.length_a   1.000
_cell.length_b   1.000
_cell.length_c   1.000
_cell.angle_alpha   90.00
_cell.angle_beta   90.00
_cell.angle_gamma   90.00
#
_symmetry.space_group_name_H-M   'P 1'
#
loop_
_entity.id
_entity.type
_entity.pdbx_description
1 polymer ?
#
loop_
_entity_poly.entity_id
_entity_poly.type
_entity_poly.pdbx_seq_one_letter_code
_entity_poly.pdbx_strand_id
1 'polypeptide(L)'
;MRLSPLLDYSQYRKLDEEGGIFRFSGSIESITDARTLWVRGSDLTIPVSLANTKCYLLPVHQGEGLPEAPEQIRWNRVSTLTEGSNVFIGGQLKTQNERLNFISSKEHPLVVIFYNCPDSDLAAAIISAARTKNEYWNTITPVSIAIGALILLYVAASYLNRPAFRLTVITAFAAVFIPILPIFPPGFLLTSLYRRLTWIARNLRANYDLARYGLLPGATDRHAKKFGFRAYSLEALAWVLMILGVCINFIFVFLILFLFQVIIF
;
A
#
# COMPACT_ATOMS: atom_id res chain seq x y z
N MET A 1 2.35 -8.11 -13.99
CA MET A 1 3.62 -8.65 -13.49
C MET A 1 3.80 -10.04 -14.10
N ARG A 2 4.75 -10.24 -15.00
CA ARG A 2 5.12 -11.60 -15.44
C ARG A 2 5.82 -12.24 -14.25
N LEU A 3 5.39 -13.44 -13.86
CA LEU A 3 6.08 -14.20 -12.83
C LEU A 3 7.45 -14.59 -13.40
N SER A 4 8.53 -14.07 -12.81
CA SER A 4 9.89 -14.48 -13.16
C SER A 4 10.05 -15.98 -12.92
N PRO A 5 10.90 -16.68 -13.65
CA PRO A 5 11.15 -18.10 -13.40
C PRO A 5 11.70 -18.34 -12.00
N LEU A 6 11.36 -19.47 -11.41
CA LEU A 6 11.98 -19.93 -10.17
C LEU A 6 13.40 -20.38 -10.49
N LEU A 7 14.38 -19.86 -9.76
CA LEU A 7 15.76 -20.25 -9.95
C LEU A 7 15.99 -21.65 -9.37
N ASP A 8 16.47 -22.53 -10.20
CA ASP A 8 16.89 -23.87 -9.84
C ASP A 8 18.39 -24.06 -10.18
N TYR A 9 19.01 -25.11 -9.69
CA TYR A 9 20.43 -25.42 -9.93
C TYR A 9 20.76 -25.55 -11.42
N SER A 10 19.87 -26.11 -12.22
CA SER A 10 20.05 -26.29 -13.65
C SER A 10 20.09 -24.97 -14.41
N GLN A 11 19.27 -24.00 -13.98
CA GLN A 11 19.23 -22.64 -14.51
C GLN A 11 20.45 -21.85 -14.03
N TYR A 12 20.78 -21.94 -12.74
CA TYR A 12 21.95 -21.28 -12.15
C TYR A 12 23.23 -21.62 -12.87
N ARG A 13 23.43 -22.90 -13.25
CA ARG A 13 24.64 -23.39 -13.97
C ARG A 13 24.73 -22.89 -15.43
N LYS A 14 23.60 -22.48 -16.01
CA LYS A 14 23.52 -22.00 -17.41
C LYS A 14 23.53 -20.48 -17.54
N LEU A 15 23.56 -19.77 -16.41
CA LEU A 15 23.54 -18.32 -16.41
C LEU A 15 24.89 -17.77 -16.86
N ASP A 16 24.83 -16.91 -17.88
CA ASP A 16 25.95 -16.09 -18.32
C ASP A 16 26.17 -14.89 -17.37
N GLU A 17 27.27 -14.17 -17.55
CA GLU A 17 27.67 -13.02 -16.72
C GLU A 17 26.61 -11.91 -16.61
N GLU A 18 25.75 -11.77 -17.60
CA GLU A 18 24.69 -10.74 -17.62
C GLU A 18 23.54 -11.02 -16.64
N GLY A 19 23.41 -12.27 -16.17
CA GLY A 19 22.38 -12.67 -15.24
C GLY A 19 20.95 -12.52 -15.77
N GLY A 20 19.97 -12.65 -14.89
CA GLY A 20 18.54 -12.53 -15.23
C GLY A 20 17.69 -12.17 -14.02
N ILE A 21 16.39 -11.98 -14.25
CA ILE A 21 15.41 -11.75 -13.16
C ILE A 21 14.81 -13.08 -12.76
N PHE A 22 15.06 -13.46 -11.52
CA PHE A 22 14.63 -14.75 -10.96
C PHE A 22 13.87 -14.57 -9.64
N ARG A 23 13.15 -15.62 -9.27
CA ARG A 23 12.60 -15.84 -7.93
C ARG A 23 13.38 -16.96 -7.28
N PHE A 24 13.60 -16.86 -6.00
CA PHE A 24 14.24 -17.88 -5.21
C PHE A 24 13.56 -18.01 -3.86
N SER A 25 13.31 -19.21 -3.37
CA SER A 25 12.76 -19.47 -2.05
C SER A 25 13.67 -20.43 -1.30
N GLY A 26 13.78 -20.21 -0.01
CA GLY A 26 14.62 -21.04 0.85
C GLY A 26 14.55 -20.59 2.30
N SER A 27 15.51 -21.01 3.09
CA SER A 27 15.65 -20.61 4.49
C SER A 27 16.95 -19.82 4.71
N ILE A 28 16.97 -18.98 5.73
CA ILE A 28 18.16 -18.26 6.15
C ILE A 28 19.19 -19.27 6.66
N GLU A 29 20.36 -19.30 6.02
CA GLU A 29 21.49 -20.11 6.48
C GLU A 29 22.40 -19.30 7.40
N SER A 30 22.76 -18.09 6.98
CA SER A 30 23.60 -17.19 7.77
C SER A 30 23.47 -15.74 7.30
N ILE A 31 23.90 -14.81 8.14
CA ILE A 31 23.96 -13.37 7.81
C ILE A 31 25.42 -12.95 8.02
N THR A 32 26.09 -12.58 6.93
CA THR A 32 27.48 -12.16 6.95
C THR A 32 27.57 -10.64 6.75
N ASP A 33 28.47 -9.97 7.46
CA ASP A 33 28.78 -8.52 7.35
C ASP A 33 27.57 -7.59 7.49
N ALA A 34 26.52 -8.03 8.21
CA ALA A 34 25.25 -7.33 8.41
C ALA A 34 24.57 -6.85 7.11
N ARG A 35 25.09 -7.22 5.93
CA ARG A 35 24.56 -6.79 4.61
C ARG A 35 24.36 -7.93 3.62
N THR A 36 24.91 -9.09 3.87
CA THR A 36 24.80 -10.26 3.00
C THR A 36 24.03 -11.35 3.71
N LEU A 37 22.91 -11.73 3.12
CA LEU A 37 22.06 -12.83 3.59
C LEU A 37 22.35 -14.06 2.75
N TRP A 38 22.75 -15.16 3.36
CA TRP A 38 22.88 -16.45 2.70
C TRP A 38 21.57 -17.22 2.80
N VAL A 39 21.04 -17.59 1.66
CA VAL A 39 19.75 -18.28 1.57
C VAL A 39 19.97 -19.65 0.95
N ARG A 40 19.57 -20.66 1.70
CA ARG A 40 19.63 -22.07 1.32
C ARG A 40 18.30 -22.51 0.74
N GLY A 41 18.27 -22.83 -0.55
CA GLY A 41 17.16 -23.54 -1.21
C GLY A 41 17.31 -25.05 -1.11
N SER A 42 16.58 -25.80 -1.96
CA SER A 42 16.66 -27.26 -2.02
C SER A 42 18.08 -27.75 -2.41
N ASP A 43 18.64 -27.17 -3.46
CA ASP A 43 19.88 -27.66 -4.09
C ASP A 43 20.95 -26.56 -4.22
N LEU A 44 20.71 -25.38 -3.73
CA LEU A 44 21.53 -24.21 -3.98
C LEU A 44 21.52 -23.25 -2.80
N THR A 45 22.69 -22.73 -2.43
CA THR A 45 22.82 -21.62 -1.48
C THR A 45 23.31 -20.39 -2.22
N ILE A 46 22.58 -19.26 -2.09
CA ILE A 46 22.87 -18.04 -2.83
C ILE A 46 23.01 -16.86 -1.87
N PRO A 47 24.02 -16.01 -2.06
CA PRO A 47 24.15 -14.75 -1.35
C PRO A 47 23.22 -13.68 -1.92
N VAL A 48 22.66 -12.88 -1.03
CA VAL A 48 21.71 -11.82 -1.30
C VAL A 48 22.19 -10.53 -0.66
N SER A 49 22.47 -9.52 -1.47
CA SER A 49 22.88 -8.22 -0.95
C SER A 49 21.69 -7.45 -0.41
N LEU A 50 21.69 -7.16 0.89
CA LEU A 50 20.64 -6.38 1.53
C LEU A 50 20.82 -4.86 1.34
N ALA A 51 21.90 -4.41 0.71
CA ALA A 51 22.13 -3.01 0.42
C ALA A 51 21.04 -2.45 -0.52
N ASN A 52 20.37 -1.39 -0.11
CA ASN A 52 19.26 -0.76 -0.86
C ASN A 52 18.08 -1.72 -1.18
N THR A 53 17.90 -2.77 -0.38
CA THR A 53 16.88 -3.78 -0.57
C THR A 53 15.65 -3.48 0.28
N LYS A 54 14.48 -3.73 -0.29
CA LYS A 54 13.21 -3.66 0.44
C LYS A 54 12.90 -5.02 1.05
N CYS A 55 12.98 -5.08 2.38
CA CYS A 55 12.67 -6.27 3.15
C CYS A 55 11.25 -6.16 3.73
N TYR A 56 10.49 -7.25 3.66
CA TYR A 56 9.13 -7.32 4.18
C TYR A 56 8.95 -8.57 5.02
N LEU A 57 8.19 -8.44 6.11
CA LEU A 57 7.71 -9.55 6.90
C LEU A 57 6.24 -9.79 6.57
N LEU A 58 5.90 -10.99 6.14
CA LEU A 58 4.50 -11.38 5.97
C LEU A 58 3.91 -11.70 7.35
N PRO A 59 2.76 -11.12 7.70
CA PRO A 59 2.08 -11.48 8.92
C PRO A 59 1.66 -12.95 8.89
N VAL A 60 1.73 -13.59 10.04
CA VAL A 60 1.21 -14.96 10.20
C VAL A 60 -0.31 -14.89 10.12
N HIS A 61 -0.89 -15.54 9.13
CA HIS A 61 -2.35 -15.57 8.97
C HIS A 61 -2.95 -16.47 10.07
N GLN A 62 -3.35 -15.88 11.18
CA GLN A 62 -4.02 -16.57 12.28
C GLN A 62 -5.54 -16.37 12.16
N GLY A 63 -6.21 -17.25 11.40
CA GLY A 63 -7.68 -17.35 11.44
C GLY A 63 -8.47 -16.33 10.60
N GLU A 64 -9.76 -16.17 10.90
CA GLU A 64 -10.75 -15.38 10.15
C GLU A 64 -10.56 -13.85 10.20
N GLY A 65 -9.37 -13.37 10.54
CA GLY A 65 -9.04 -11.94 10.58
C GLY A 65 -8.82 -11.32 9.22
N LEU A 66 -8.90 -9.98 9.17
CA LEU A 66 -8.49 -9.17 8.03
C LEU A 66 -7.02 -9.44 7.71
N PRO A 67 -6.64 -9.65 6.43
CA PRO A 67 -5.24 -9.79 6.08
C PRO A 67 -4.48 -8.52 6.49
N GLU A 68 -3.50 -8.68 7.35
CA GLU A 68 -2.65 -7.59 7.77
C GLU A 68 -1.69 -7.19 6.65
N ALA A 69 -1.38 -5.89 6.58
CA ALA A 69 -0.41 -5.40 5.62
C ALA A 69 1.00 -5.91 5.96
N PRO A 70 1.82 -6.24 4.95
CA PRO A 70 3.18 -6.68 5.21
C PRO A 70 3.99 -5.56 5.86
N GLU A 71 4.68 -5.88 6.95
CA GLU A 71 5.56 -4.93 7.63
C GLU A 71 6.86 -4.75 6.82
N GLN A 72 7.23 -3.49 6.55
CA GLN A 72 8.52 -3.21 5.95
C GLN A 72 9.60 -3.18 7.04
N ILE A 73 10.54 -4.10 6.97
CA ILE A 73 11.65 -4.20 7.90
C ILE A 73 12.87 -3.47 7.31
N ARG A 74 13.57 -2.73 8.15
CA ARG A 74 14.90 -2.21 7.77
C ARG A 74 15.91 -3.36 7.80
N TRP A 75 16.89 -3.32 6.91
CA TRP A 75 17.93 -4.34 6.79
C TRP A 75 18.67 -4.62 8.12
N ASN A 76 18.84 -3.62 8.98
CA ASN A 76 19.48 -3.78 10.29
C ASN A 76 18.65 -4.61 11.30
N ARG A 77 17.35 -4.79 11.06
CA ARG A 77 16.49 -5.67 11.86
C ARG A 77 16.44 -7.10 11.32
N VAL A 78 16.97 -7.34 10.12
CA VAL A 78 17.03 -8.71 9.55
C VAL A 78 17.92 -9.60 10.41
N SER A 79 18.96 -9.04 11.04
CA SER A 79 19.83 -9.78 11.97
C SER A 79 19.12 -10.30 13.23
N THR A 80 17.90 -9.83 13.52
CA THR A 80 17.09 -10.36 14.64
C THR A 80 16.25 -11.57 14.26
N LEU A 81 16.20 -11.90 12.96
CA LEU A 81 15.52 -13.10 12.49
C LEU A 81 16.39 -14.33 12.77
N THR A 82 15.74 -15.42 13.14
CA THR A 82 16.43 -16.67 13.44
C THR A 82 16.87 -17.39 12.16
N GLU A 83 18.00 -18.06 12.23
CA GLU A 83 18.42 -19.03 11.20
C GLU A 83 17.30 -20.07 11.00
N GLY A 84 17.10 -20.49 9.77
CA GLY A 84 15.99 -21.38 9.39
C GLY A 84 14.68 -20.67 9.06
N SER A 85 14.57 -19.34 9.26
CA SER A 85 13.38 -18.59 8.82
C SER A 85 13.25 -18.65 7.31
N ASN A 86 12.03 -18.89 6.80
CA ASN A 86 11.78 -18.95 5.37
C ASN A 86 11.86 -17.57 4.74
N VAL A 87 12.46 -17.51 3.57
CA VAL A 87 12.66 -16.29 2.81
C VAL A 87 12.35 -16.50 1.32
N PHE A 88 11.65 -15.53 0.75
CA PHE A 88 11.40 -15.45 -0.69
C PHE A 88 12.12 -14.21 -1.24
N ILE A 89 12.80 -14.40 -2.36
CA ILE A 89 13.59 -13.38 -3.02
C ILE A 89 13.09 -13.22 -4.45
N GLY A 90 12.93 -11.99 -4.87
CA GLY A 90 12.63 -11.66 -6.27
C GLY A 90 13.50 -10.50 -6.72
N GLY A 91 14.31 -10.70 -7.75
CA GLY A 91 15.20 -9.67 -8.23
C GLY A 91 16.15 -10.11 -9.32
N GLN A 92 17.12 -9.27 -9.61
CA GLN A 92 18.13 -9.52 -10.61
C GLN A 92 19.33 -10.26 -9.98
N LEU A 93 19.74 -11.33 -10.64
CA LEU A 93 20.96 -12.08 -10.32
C LEU A 93 22.10 -11.52 -11.17
N LYS A 94 23.21 -11.12 -10.56
CA LYS A 94 24.41 -10.60 -11.22
C LYS A 94 25.67 -11.25 -10.66
N THR A 95 26.67 -11.39 -11.50
CA THR A 95 27.99 -11.84 -11.07
C THR A 95 28.72 -10.70 -10.37
N GLN A 96 29.10 -10.92 -9.11
CA GLN A 96 29.94 -10.02 -8.32
C GLN A 96 31.01 -10.85 -7.60
N ASN A 97 32.27 -10.50 -7.77
CA ASN A 97 33.42 -11.23 -7.20
C ASN A 97 33.40 -12.73 -7.58
N GLU A 98 33.19 -13.03 -8.85
CA GLU A 98 33.13 -14.39 -9.40
C GLU A 98 31.98 -15.26 -8.87
N ARG A 99 31.03 -14.67 -8.16
CA ARG A 99 29.84 -15.34 -7.62
C ARG A 99 28.56 -14.64 -8.07
N LEU A 100 27.55 -15.44 -8.36
CA LEU A 100 26.22 -14.93 -8.67
C LEU A 100 25.51 -14.51 -7.38
N ASN A 101 25.13 -13.25 -7.30
CA ASN A 101 24.46 -12.63 -6.14
C ASN A 101 23.17 -11.97 -6.57
N PHE A 102 22.15 -12.03 -5.72
CA PHE A 102 20.98 -11.16 -5.87
C PHE A 102 21.33 -9.73 -5.44
N ILE A 103 21.19 -8.79 -6.37
CA ILE A 103 21.57 -7.38 -6.16
C ILE A 103 20.39 -6.47 -6.52
N SER A 104 20.17 -5.44 -5.69
CA SER A 104 19.19 -4.41 -5.96
C SER A 104 19.75 -3.37 -6.94
N SER A 105 19.00 -3.09 -8.01
CA SER A 105 19.30 -1.99 -8.93
C SER A 105 18.12 -1.01 -8.99
N LYS A 106 18.33 0.19 -9.55
CA LYS A 106 17.26 1.18 -9.72
C LYS A 106 16.16 0.70 -10.66
N GLU A 107 16.55 -0.05 -11.71
CA GLU A 107 15.63 -0.59 -12.72
C GLU A 107 14.93 -1.86 -12.23
N HIS A 108 15.64 -2.69 -11.48
CA HIS A 108 15.16 -3.95 -10.95
C HIS A 108 15.40 -4.01 -9.43
N PRO A 109 14.52 -3.39 -8.63
CA PRO A 109 14.66 -3.40 -7.18
C PRO A 109 14.50 -4.82 -6.64
N LEU A 110 15.44 -5.22 -5.80
CA LEU A 110 15.39 -6.48 -5.09
C LEU A 110 14.32 -6.43 -3.98
N VAL A 111 13.50 -7.45 -3.92
CA VAL A 111 12.48 -7.64 -2.89
C VAL A 111 12.79 -8.90 -2.11
N VAL A 112 12.89 -8.77 -0.80
CA VAL A 112 13.10 -9.89 0.13
C VAL A 112 11.89 -9.97 1.06
N ILE A 113 11.27 -11.15 1.15
CA ILE A 113 10.06 -11.36 1.94
C ILE A 113 10.31 -12.52 2.89
N PHE A 114 10.22 -12.24 4.18
CA PHE A 114 10.26 -13.27 5.22
C PHE A 114 8.85 -13.75 5.50
N TYR A 115 8.65 -15.06 5.62
CA TYR A 115 7.33 -15.65 5.75
C TYR A 115 7.34 -16.90 6.64
N ASN A 116 6.17 -17.20 7.19
CA ASN A 116 5.94 -18.40 8.01
C ASN A 116 4.64 -19.11 7.59
N CYS A 117 4.47 -19.30 6.28
CA CYS A 117 3.37 -20.08 5.72
C CYS A 117 3.93 -21.22 4.86
N PRO A 118 3.13 -22.23 4.51
CA PRO A 118 3.56 -23.26 3.53
C PRO A 118 3.91 -22.64 2.18
N ASP A 119 4.92 -23.18 1.51
CA ASP A 119 5.37 -22.67 0.20
C ASP A 119 4.28 -22.71 -0.88
N SER A 120 3.33 -23.65 -0.76
CA SER A 120 2.14 -23.70 -1.64
C SER A 120 1.30 -22.43 -1.58
N ASP A 121 1.22 -21.81 -0.42
CA ASP A 121 0.34 -20.67 -0.14
C ASP A 121 1.07 -19.32 -0.25
N LEU A 122 2.39 -19.37 -0.35
CA LEU A 122 3.26 -18.20 -0.36
C LEU A 122 2.85 -17.17 -1.43
N ALA A 123 2.63 -17.62 -2.66
CA ALA A 123 2.26 -16.73 -3.77
C ALA A 123 0.91 -16.04 -3.50
N ALA A 124 -0.07 -16.76 -2.96
CA ALA A 124 -1.36 -16.22 -2.57
C ALA A 124 -1.23 -15.22 -1.42
N ALA A 125 -0.45 -15.55 -0.41
CA ALA A 125 -0.17 -14.68 0.73
C ALA A 125 0.52 -13.37 0.30
N ILE A 126 1.53 -13.44 -0.57
CA ILE A 126 2.23 -12.26 -1.10
C ILE A 126 1.27 -11.36 -1.88
N ILE A 127 0.45 -11.91 -2.78
CA ILE A 127 -0.50 -11.13 -3.59
C ILE A 127 -1.53 -10.44 -2.70
N SER A 128 -2.10 -11.18 -1.75
CA SER A 128 -3.06 -10.63 -0.78
C SER A 128 -2.46 -9.53 0.06
N ALA A 129 -1.29 -9.76 0.66
CA ALA A 129 -0.60 -8.78 1.49
C ALA A 129 -0.16 -7.54 0.70
N ALA A 130 0.31 -7.70 -0.54
CA ALA A 130 0.66 -6.58 -1.41
C ALA A 130 -0.54 -5.69 -1.74
N ARG A 131 -1.73 -6.26 -1.84
CA ARG A 131 -2.96 -5.50 -2.09
C ARG A 131 -3.47 -4.78 -0.84
N THR A 132 -3.27 -5.35 0.35
CA THR A 132 -3.62 -4.73 1.63
C THR A 132 -2.69 -3.59 2.04
N LYS A 133 -1.42 -3.63 1.67
CA LYS A 133 -0.45 -2.58 1.99
C LYS A 133 -0.77 -1.23 1.39
N ASN A 134 -1.53 -1.18 0.31
CA ASN A 134 -1.88 0.09 -0.31
C ASN A 134 -2.75 0.93 0.62
N GLU A 135 -2.24 2.07 1.01
CA GLU A 135 -2.85 3.00 1.95
C GLU A 135 -4.26 3.42 1.52
N TYR A 136 -5.21 3.29 2.47
CA TYR A 136 -6.58 3.80 2.31
C TYR A 136 -6.63 5.32 2.47
N TRP A 137 -5.54 5.99 2.15
CA TRP A 137 -5.39 7.42 2.38
C TRP A 137 -5.88 8.20 1.16
N ASN A 138 -6.86 9.03 1.40
CA ASN A 138 -7.34 9.99 0.43
C ASN A 138 -6.53 11.28 0.56
N THR A 139 -5.62 11.53 -0.37
CA THR A 139 -4.75 12.71 -0.34
C THR A 139 -5.48 14.02 -0.69
N ILE A 140 -6.61 13.94 -1.39
CA ILE A 140 -7.35 15.12 -1.87
C ILE A 140 -8.20 15.75 -0.76
N THR A 141 -8.77 14.94 0.13
CA THR A 141 -9.61 15.45 1.23
C THR A 141 -8.83 16.37 2.18
N PRO A 142 -7.65 16.04 2.72
CA PRO A 142 -6.87 16.96 3.54
C PRO A 142 -6.55 18.27 2.84
N VAL A 143 -6.22 18.22 1.55
CA VAL A 143 -5.92 19.42 0.75
C VAL A 143 -7.16 20.30 0.61
N SER A 144 -8.35 19.73 0.33
CA SER A 144 -9.60 20.49 0.23
C SER A 144 -9.99 21.12 1.55
N ILE A 145 -9.79 20.42 2.67
CA ILE A 145 -10.01 20.95 4.02
C ILE A 145 -9.06 22.12 4.31
N ALA A 146 -7.78 21.98 3.99
CA ALA A 146 -6.79 23.03 4.20
C ALA A 146 -7.12 24.30 3.40
N ILE A 147 -7.48 24.17 2.12
CA ILE A 147 -7.88 25.31 1.27
C ILE A 147 -9.12 25.97 1.84
N GLY A 148 -10.16 25.20 2.21
CA GLY A 148 -11.37 25.73 2.82
C GLY A 148 -11.10 26.49 4.13
N ALA A 149 -10.25 25.93 4.99
CA ALA A 149 -9.83 26.54 6.23
C ALA A 149 -9.08 27.88 6.00
N LEU A 150 -8.16 27.93 5.03
CA LEU A 150 -7.44 29.15 4.68
C LEU A 150 -8.38 30.25 4.20
N ILE A 151 -9.38 29.93 3.37
CA ILE A 151 -10.39 30.90 2.91
C ILE A 151 -11.18 31.45 4.10
N LEU A 152 -11.66 30.60 5.01
CA LEU A 152 -12.41 31.01 6.17
C LEU A 152 -11.56 31.83 7.15
N LEU A 153 -10.30 31.48 7.37
CA LEU A 153 -9.36 32.26 8.18
C LEU A 153 -9.09 33.63 7.57
N TYR A 154 -8.93 33.73 6.25
CA TYR A 154 -8.76 35.01 5.56
C TYR A 154 -9.97 35.92 5.75
N VAL A 155 -11.19 35.38 5.62
CA VAL A 155 -12.44 36.11 5.88
C VAL A 155 -12.49 36.56 7.33
N ALA A 156 -12.22 35.67 8.28
CA ALA A 156 -12.20 36.02 9.70
C ALA A 156 -11.23 37.17 10.01
N ALA A 157 -10.00 37.09 9.48
CA ALA A 157 -8.98 38.13 9.65
C ALA A 157 -9.39 39.49 9.04
N SER A 158 -10.01 39.46 7.86
CA SER A 158 -10.45 40.68 7.15
C SER A 158 -11.52 41.49 7.93
N TYR A 159 -12.35 40.81 8.73
CA TYR A 159 -13.43 41.42 9.51
C TYR A 159 -13.11 41.53 10.99
N LEU A 160 -11.95 41.09 11.48
CA LEU A 160 -11.60 41.04 12.90
C LEU A 160 -11.76 42.40 13.62
N ASN A 161 -11.35 43.47 12.98
CA ASN A 161 -11.36 44.84 13.55
C ASN A 161 -12.70 45.58 13.38
N ARG A 162 -13.74 44.94 12.83
CA ARG A 162 -15.04 45.56 12.61
C ARG A 162 -16.06 45.06 13.64
N PRO A 163 -16.45 45.85 14.63
CA PRO A 163 -17.31 45.41 15.73
C PRO A 163 -18.67 44.87 15.26
N ALA A 164 -19.22 45.40 14.15
CA ALA A 164 -20.48 44.97 13.56
C ALA A 164 -20.43 43.49 13.07
N PHE A 165 -19.25 42.94 12.81
CA PHE A 165 -19.06 41.60 12.25
C PHE A 165 -18.51 40.59 13.24
N ARG A 166 -18.56 40.83 14.55
CA ARG A 166 -18.03 39.91 15.57
C ARG A 166 -18.60 38.47 15.44
N LEU A 167 -19.92 38.38 15.21
CA LEU A 167 -20.57 37.08 15.05
C LEU A 167 -20.03 36.33 13.81
N THR A 168 -19.83 37.04 12.72
CA THR A 168 -19.26 36.57 11.46
C THR A 168 -17.87 35.98 11.67
N VAL A 169 -17.00 36.71 12.38
CA VAL A 169 -15.64 36.26 12.69
C VAL A 169 -15.65 34.98 13.53
N ILE A 170 -16.48 34.94 14.59
CA ILE A 170 -16.63 33.79 15.46
C ILE A 170 -17.12 32.56 14.67
N THR A 171 -18.14 32.76 13.80
CA THR A 171 -18.71 31.67 13.00
C THR A 171 -17.72 31.16 11.96
N ALA A 172 -16.99 32.06 11.27
CA ALA A 172 -15.95 31.66 10.31
C ALA A 172 -14.82 30.89 11.02
N PHE A 173 -14.38 31.38 12.17
CA PHE A 173 -13.33 30.70 12.95
C PHE A 173 -13.80 29.34 13.46
N ALA A 174 -15.01 29.23 13.98
CA ALA A 174 -15.58 27.94 14.40
C ALA A 174 -15.74 26.97 13.23
N ALA A 175 -16.12 27.45 12.04
CA ALA A 175 -16.31 26.64 10.84
C ALA A 175 -15.02 26.02 10.31
N VAL A 176 -13.85 26.61 10.58
CA VAL A 176 -12.54 26.02 10.25
C VAL A 176 -12.36 24.65 10.90
N PHE A 177 -12.88 24.45 12.10
CA PHE A 177 -12.70 23.20 12.86
C PHE A 177 -13.75 22.14 12.53
N ILE A 178 -14.90 22.49 11.94
CA ILE A 178 -15.99 21.56 11.65
C ILE A 178 -15.56 20.37 10.77
N PRO A 179 -14.82 20.56 9.65
CA PRO A 179 -14.40 19.44 8.82
C PRO A 179 -13.38 18.51 9.48
N ILE A 180 -12.68 18.99 10.50
CA ILE A 180 -11.62 18.25 11.23
C ILE A 180 -12.25 17.39 12.34
N LEU A 181 -13.43 17.78 12.82
CA LEU A 181 -14.12 17.03 13.87
C LEU A 181 -14.68 15.72 13.31
N PRO A 182 -14.19 14.55 13.77
CA PRO A 182 -14.69 13.24 13.33
C PRO A 182 -16.16 13.00 13.72
N ILE A 183 -16.73 13.90 14.53
CA ILE A 183 -18.08 13.83 15.11
C ILE A 183 -19.15 14.26 14.10
N PHE A 184 -18.80 15.06 13.08
CA PHE A 184 -19.78 15.52 12.10
C PHE A 184 -20.05 14.49 11.02
N PRO A 185 -21.34 14.07 10.83
CA PRO A 185 -21.73 12.92 10.04
C PRO A 185 -21.18 12.86 8.62
N PRO A 186 -21.18 13.92 7.79
CA PRO A 186 -20.79 13.75 6.39
C PRO A 186 -19.33 13.32 6.22
N GLY A 187 -18.40 13.95 6.93
CA GLY A 187 -16.98 13.64 6.82
C GLY A 187 -16.62 12.25 7.30
N PHE A 188 -17.13 11.86 8.46
CA PHE A 188 -16.91 10.54 9.06
C PHE A 188 -17.52 9.43 8.22
N LEU A 189 -18.78 9.57 7.81
CA LEU A 189 -19.50 8.57 7.02
C LEU A 189 -18.87 8.37 5.64
N LEU A 190 -18.55 9.43 4.93
CA LEU A 190 -17.93 9.36 3.60
C LEU A 190 -16.53 8.74 3.67
N THR A 191 -15.73 9.10 4.66
CA THR A 191 -14.41 8.50 4.87
C THR A 191 -14.49 7.03 5.24
N SER A 192 -15.43 6.65 6.11
CA SER A 192 -15.65 5.27 6.50
C SER A 192 -16.12 4.42 5.32
N LEU A 193 -17.09 4.91 4.55
CA LEU A 193 -17.57 4.25 3.33
C LEU A 193 -16.47 4.12 2.28
N TYR A 194 -15.71 5.19 2.05
CA TYR A 194 -14.56 5.18 1.14
C TYR A 194 -13.55 4.09 1.53
N ARG A 195 -13.16 4.04 2.81
CA ARG A 195 -12.23 3.01 3.31
C ARG A 195 -12.77 1.61 3.11
N ARG A 196 -14.04 1.38 3.46
CA ARG A 196 -14.69 0.07 3.32
C ARG A 196 -14.77 -0.37 1.86
N LEU A 197 -15.19 0.51 0.95
CA LEU A 197 -15.28 0.20 -0.48
C LEU A 197 -13.92 -0.07 -1.09
N THR A 198 -12.93 0.75 -0.77
CA THR A 198 -11.55 0.59 -1.24
C THR A 198 -10.96 -0.74 -0.75
N TRP A 199 -11.23 -1.12 0.50
CA TRP A 199 -10.80 -2.39 1.06
C TRP A 199 -11.43 -3.58 0.32
N ILE A 200 -12.76 -3.58 0.12
CA ILE A 200 -13.46 -4.63 -0.62
C ILE A 200 -12.94 -4.72 -2.07
N ALA A 201 -12.77 -3.58 -2.73
CA ALA A 201 -12.25 -3.53 -4.10
C ALA A 201 -10.86 -4.16 -4.22
N ARG A 202 -9.98 -3.93 -3.25
CA ARG A 202 -8.62 -4.51 -3.23
C ARG A 202 -8.61 -6.00 -2.99
N ASN A 203 -9.48 -6.51 -2.12
CA ASN A 203 -9.64 -7.95 -1.93
C ASN A 203 -10.15 -8.61 -3.21
N LEU A 204 -11.09 -7.97 -3.92
CA LEU A 204 -11.55 -8.46 -5.23
C LEU A 204 -10.45 -8.40 -6.28
N ARG A 205 -9.57 -7.41 -6.24
CA ARG A 205 -8.36 -7.35 -7.09
C ARG A 205 -7.37 -8.46 -6.77
N ALA A 206 -7.16 -8.77 -5.49
CA ALA A 206 -6.34 -9.91 -5.10
C ALA A 206 -6.92 -11.22 -5.66
N ASN A 207 -8.22 -11.45 -5.49
CA ASN A 207 -8.91 -12.62 -6.04
C ASN A 207 -8.87 -12.68 -7.58
N TYR A 208 -8.96 -11.53 -8.25
CA TYR A 208 -8.77 -11.43 -9.70
C TYR A 208 -7.36 -11.90 -10.10
N ASP A 209 -6.33 -11.39 -9.43
CA ASP A 209 -4.94 -11.77 -9.72
C ASP A 209 -4.70 -13.25 -9.43
N LEU A 210 -5.20 -13.78 -8.30
CA LEU A 210 -5.11 -15.19 -7.95
C LEU A 210 -5.80 -16.09 -8.99
N ALA A 211 -7.02 -15.73 -9.42
CA ALA A 211 -7.74 -16.47 -10.46
C ALA A 211 -7.01 -16.42 -11.80
N ARG A 212 -6.47 -15.26 -12.17
CA ARG A 212 -5.72 -15.07 -13.43
C ARG A 212 -4.44 -15.88 -13.50
N TYR A 213 -3.77 -16.07 -12.37
CA TYR A 213 -2.53 -16.85 -12.28
C TYR A 213 -2.75 -18.33 -11.94
N GLY A 214 -4.02 -18.79 -11.87
CA GLY A 214 -4.36 -20.17 -11.58
C GLY A 214 -4.07 -20.60 -10.13
N LEU A 215 -3.87 -19.63 -9.23
CA LEU A 215 -3.59 -19.87 -7.81
C LEU A 215 -4.85 -20.01 -6.95
N LEU A 216 -6.03 -19.72 -7.53
CA LEU A 216 -7.32 -19.88 -6.85
C LEU A 216 -7.97 -21.21 -7.29
N PRO A 217 -8.15 -22.19 -6.41
CA PRO A 217 -8.75 -23.48 -6.74
C PRO A 217 -10.17 -23.30 -7.32
N GLY A 218 -10.46 -23.96 -8.45
CA GLY A 218 -11.79 -23.92 -9.08
C GLY A 218 -12.16 -22.60 -9.77
N ALA A 219 -11.27 -21.63 -9.84
CA ALA A 219 -11.53 -20.38 -10.56
C ALA A 219 -11.38 -20.56 -12.07
N THR A 220 -12.40 -20.12 -12.81
CA THR A 220 -12.39 -20.03 -14.27
C THR A 220 -12.14 -18.58 -14.70
N ASP A 221 -11.79 -18.37 -15.99
CA ASP A 221 -11.65 -17.02 -16.59
C ASP A 221 -12.89 -16.14 -16.39
N ARG A 222 -14.07 -16.73 -16.35
CA ARG A 222 -15.32 -16.01 -16.06
C ARG A 222 -15.33 -15.45 -14.64
N HIS A 223 -14.83 -16.21 -13.67
CA HIS A 223 -14.73 -15.76 -12.29
C HIS A 223 -13.71 -14.62 -12.17
N ALA A 224 -12.56 -14.73 -12.84
CA ALA A 224 -11.58 -13.65 -12.88
C ALA A 224 -12.19 -12.35 -13.45
N LYS A 225 -12.85 -12.39 -14.61
CA LYS A 225 -13.50 -11.22 -15.20
C LYS A 225 -14.56 -10.60 -14.27
N LYS A 226 -15.35 -11.44 -13.57
CA LYS A 226 -16.38 -10.98 -12.62
C LYS A 226 -15.75 -10.27 -11.42
N PHE A 227 -14.65 -10.80 -10.87
CA PHE A 227 -13.90 -10.13 -9.79
C PHE A 227 -13.31 -8.80 -10.25
N GLY A 228 -12.69 -8.76 -11.44
CA GLY A 228 -12.13 -7.55 -12.02
C GLY A 228 -13.17 -6.45 -12.23
N PHE A 229 -14.33 -6.78 -12.80
CA PHE A 229 -15.43 -5.82 -13.02
C PHE A 229 -15.99 -5.28 -11.69
N ARG A 230 -16.26 -6.16 -10.72
CA ARG A 230 -16.73 -5.74 -9.40
C ARG A 230 -15.71 -4.86 -8.67
N ALA A 231 -14.43 -5.21 -8.75
CA ALA A 231 -13.37 -4.39 -8.17
C ALA A 231 -13.35 -2.99 -8.77
N TYR A 232 -13.41 -2.89 -10.11
CA TYR A 232 -13.46 -1.61 -10.81
C TYR A 232 -14.68 -0.77 -10.43
N SER A 233 -15.87 -1.39 -10.36
CA SER A 233 -17.09 -0.68 -9.97
C SER A 233 -17.02 -0.11 -8.57
N LEU A 234 -16.45 -0.86 -7.61
CA LEU A 234 -16.30 -0.39 -6.23
C LEU A 234 -15.20 0.68 -6.10
N GLU A 235 -14.11 0.57 -6.87
CA GLU A 235 -13.09 1.63 -6.95
C GLU A 235 -13.71 2.94 -7.51
N ALA A 236 -14.48 2.84 -8.59
CA ALA A 236 -15.18 3.99 -9.17
C ALA A 236 -16.15 4.63 -8.17
N LEU A 237 -16.93 3.82 -7.44
CA LEU A 237 -17.82 4.31 -6.39
C LEU A 237 -17.04 4.98 -5.25
N ALA A 238 -15.90 4.43 -4.84
CA ALA A 238 -15.04 5.05 -3.84
C ALA A 238 -14.53 6.42 -4.31
N TRP A 239 -14.14 6.55 -5.58
CA TRP A 239 -13.76 7.83 -6.17
C TRP A 239 -14.91 8.84 -6.18
N VAL A 240 -16.12 8.42 -6.52
CA VAL A 240 -17.34 9.28 -6.46
C VAL A 240 -17.56 9.78 -5.04
N LEU A 241 -17.46 8.91 -4.03
CA LEU A 241 -17.58 9.32 -2.63
C LEU A 241 -16.50 10.32 -2.19
N MET A 242 -15.29 10.15 -2.70
CA MET A 242 -14.20 11.08 -2.44
C MET A 242 -14.48 12.46 -3.04
N ILE A 243 -14.90 12.52 -4.30
CA ILE A 243 -15.27 13.76 -4.99
C ILE A 243 -16.45 14.42 -4.29
N LEU A 244 -17.46 13.63 -3.91
CA LEU A 244 -18.61 14.14 -3.15
C LEU A 244 -18.17 14.76 -1.81
N GLY A 245 -17.25 14.15 -1.10
CA GLY A 245 -16.69 14.71 0.13
C GLY A 245 -16.00 16.06 -0.08
N VAL A 246 -15.24 16.19 -1.16
CA VAL A 246 -14.58 17.45 -1.55
C VAL A 246 -15.63 18.50 -1.91
N CYS A 247 -16.64 18.14 -2.71
CA CYS A 247 -17.73 19.06 -3.07
C CYS A 247 -18.51 19.57 -1.84
N ILE A 248 -18.79 18.68 -0.88
CA ILE A 248 -19.48 19.07 0.37
C ILE A 248 -18.64 20.07 1.16
N ASN A 249 -17.32 19.87 1.25
CA ASN A 249 -16.44 20.81 1.93
C ASN A 249 -16.49 22.21 1.28
N PHE A 250 -16.46 22.30 -0.05
CA PHE A 250 -16.56 23.58 -0.75
C PHE A 250 -17.96 24.21 -0.66
N ILE A 251 -19.02 23.40 -0.81
CA ILE A 251 -20.39 23.90 -0.65
C ILE A 251 -20.57 24.49 0.74
N PHE A 252 -20.02 23.87 1.78
CA PHE A 252 -20.08 24.38 3.14
C PHE A 252 -19.36 25.73 3.28
N VAL A 253 -18.17 25.87 2.69
CA VAL A 253 -17.45 27.17 2.67
C VAL A 253 -18.24 28.23 1.94
N PHE A 254 -18.79 27.92 0.75
CA PHE A 254 -19.61 28.85 -0.02
C PHE A 254 -20.90 29.27 0.73
N LEU A 255 -21.53 28.33 1.41
CA LEU A 255 -22.75 28.62 2.20
C LEU A 255 -22.44 29.59 3.34
N ILE A 256 -21.34 29.43 4.04
CA ILE A 256 -20.87 30.35 5.07
C ILE A 256 -20.63 31.75 4.45
N LEU A 257 -19.88 31.81 3.34
CA LEU A 257 -19.61 33.09 2.66
C LEU A 257 -20.89 33.76 2.18
N PHE A 258 -21.84 33.00 1.65
CA PHE A 258 -23.15 33.51 1.22
C PHE A 258 -23.95 34.08 2.40
N LEU A 259 -23.97 33.38 3.53
CA LEU A 259 -24.62 33.89 4.74
C LEU A 259 -24.00 35.21 5.23
N PHE A 260 -22.67 35.36 5.06
CA PHE A 260 -22.00 36.61 5.38
C PHE A 260 -22.36 37.73 4.41
N GLN A 261 -22.46 37.44 3.13
CA GLN A 261 -22.83 38.41 2.11
C GLN A 261 -24.26 38.90 2.31
N VAL A 262 -25.19 38.03 2.70
CA VAL A 262 -26.59 38.39 3.02
C VAL A 262 -26.71 39.25 4.29
N ILE A 263 -25.76 39.10 5.23
CA ILE A 263 -25.74 39.92 6.46
C ILE A 263 -25.10 41.31 6.21
N ILE A 264 -24.33 41.47 5.12
CA ILE A 264 -23.63 42.72 4.77
C ILE A 264 -24.51 43.67 3.95
N PHE A 265 -25.55 43.15 3.28
CA PHE A 265 -26.58 43.95 2.58
C PHE A 265 -27.85 44.01 3.40
#